data_14e7b761861406c0952ec11e27fe33e7
#
_entry.id   14e7b761861406c0952ec11e27fe33e7
#
_cell.length_a   1.000
_cell.length_b   1.000
_cell.length_c   1.000
_cell.angle_alpha   90.00
_cell.angle_beta   90.00
_cell.angle_gamma   90.00
#
_symmetry.space_group_name_H-M   'P 1'
#
loop_
_entity.id
_entity.type
_entity.pdbx_description
1 polymer ?
#
loop_
_entity_poly.entity_id
_entity_poly.type
_entity_poly.pdbx_seq_one_letter_code
_entity_poly.pdbx_strand_id
1 'polypeptide(L)'
;SRATIRQAIADMVYAGLLERRRSKGTTVSTRQFESTLHGLNSFTGEIMSSNLTLRTKILEFKQIAVPEAARTGLELSPGEMVAMMERIRYVDEQPMVLEKWYAPMKYFAGLERDMFQETGLEQSTYYVMVKQFGMTITRAEDIIIPVAIEPREAKLLNVASGTPVLLRTRISFNAEGRPVNLAI
;
A
#
# COMPACT_ATOMS: atom_id res chain seq x y z
N SER A 1 2.26 -44.60 2.23
CA SER A 1 3.07 -45.00 3.41
C SER A 1 3.29 -43.77 4.31
N ARG A 2 3.74 -43.99 5.56
CA ARG A 2 4.10 -42.87 6.46
C ARG A 2 5.23 -42.01 5.88
N ALA A 3 6.12 -42.61 5.07
CA ALA A 3 7.20 -41.89 4.40
C ALA A 3 6.66 -40.91 3.35
N THR A 4 5.69 -41.32 2.53
CA THR A 4 5.05 -40.48 1.50
C THR A 4 4.34 -39.27 2.13
N ILE A 5 3.65 -39.48 3.26
CA ILE A 5 2.98 -38.36 3.96
C ILE A 5 4.00 -37.39 4.54
N ARG A 6 5.10 -37.87 5.14
CA ARG A 6 6.17 -37.02 5.65
C ARG A 6 6.86 -36.21 4.54
N GLN A 7 7.06 -36.82 3.38
CA GLN A 7 7.62 -36.13 2.23
C GLN A 7 6.68 -35.03 1.73
N ALA A 8 5.39 -35.35 1.54
CA ALA A 8 4.40 -34.36 1.11
C ALA A 8 4.31 -33.16 2.08
N ILE A 9 4.36 -33.43 3.41
CA ILE A 9 4.39 -32.36 4.41
C ILE A 9 5.70 -31.55 4.30
N ALA A 10 6.85 -32.20 4.07
CA ALA A 10 8.12 -31.51 3.93
C ALA A 10 8.13 -30.61 2.69
N ASP A 11 7.58 -31.09 1.58
CA ASP A 11 7.44 -30.32 0.33
C ASP A 11 6.52 -29.11 0.51
N MET A 12 5.42 -29.27 1.25
CA MET A 12 4.52 -28.16 1.60
C MET A 12 5.14 -27.15 2.57
N VAL A 13 6.00 -27.60 3.49
CA VAL A 13 6.78 -26.72 4.38
C VAL A 13 7.83 -25.95 3.55
N TYR A 14 8.51 -26.62 2.63
CA TYR A 14 9.47 -25.98 1.73
C TYR A 14 8.80 -24.95 0.79
N ALA A 15 7.58 -25.26 0.35
CA ALA A 15 6.77 -24.33 -0.45
C ALA A 15 6.12 -23.20 0.39
N GLY A 16 6.38 -23.13 1.70
CA GLY A 16 5.81 -22.10 2.58
C GLY A 16 4.31 -22.24 2.87
N LEU A 17 3.70 -23.36 2.45
CA LEU A 17 2.27 -23.65 2.68
C LEU A 17 1.99 -24.14 4.10
N LEU A 18 2.98 -24.75 4.72
CA LEU A 18 2.92 -25.23 6.10
C LEU A 18 4.12 -24.67 6.89
N GLU A 19 3.88 -24.40 8.17
CA GLU A 19 4.93 -24.06 9.13
C GLU A 19 5.08 -25.16 10.16
N ARG A 20 6.32 -25.62 10.40
CA ARG A 20 6.64 -26.64 11.39
C ARG A 20 7.33 -26.02 12.59
N ARG A 21 6.68 -26.05 13.75
CA ARG A 21 7.25 -25.59 15.02
C ARG A 21 7.51 -26.78 15.94
N ARG A 22 8.74 -26.86 16.47
CA ARG A 22 9.13 -27.89 17.45
C ARG A 22 8.20 -27.81 18.66
N SER A 23 7.65 -28.93 19.08
CA SER A 23 6.66 -29.09 20.16
C SER A 23 5.24 -28.56 19.90
N LYS A 24 4.97 -27.85 18.79
CA LYS A 24 3.64 -27.31 18.43
C LYS A 24 3.00 -27.99 17.20
N GLY A 25 3.77 -28.85 16.51
CA GLY A 25 3.28 -29.60 15.35
C GLY A 25 3.48 -28.82 14.02
N THR A 26 2.69 -29.21 13.01
CA THR A 26 2.67 -28.57 11.70
C THR A 26 1.31 -27.90 11.50
N THR A 27 1.30 -26.62 11.20
CA THR A 27 0.10 -25.81 10.98
C THR A 27 0.10 -25.28 9.55
N VAL A 28 -1.08 -24.96 9.03
CA VAL A 28 -1.18 -24.23 7.75
C VAL A 28 -0.55 -22.86 7.94
N SER A 29 0.43 -22.54 7.09
CA SER A 29 1.03 -21.21 7.06
C SER A 29 -0.06 -20.24 6.61
N THR A 30 -0.40 -19.26 7.41
CA THR A 30 -1.03 -18.05 6.89
C THR A 30 0.02 -17.41 6.00
N ARG A 31 -0.27 -17.23 4.70
CA ARG A 31 0.62 -16.51 3.79
C ARG A 31 0.99 -15.19 4.45
N GLN A 32 2.18 -15.12 5.01
CA GLN A 32 2.74 -13.86 5.45
C GLN A 32 3.26 -13.16 4.19
N PHE A 33 2.71 -12.01 3.91
CA PHE A 33 3.26 -11.12 2.91
C PHE A 33 4.54 -10.53 3.52
N GLU A 34 5.69 -11.00 3.06
CA GLU A 34 6.99 -10.41 3.41
C GLU A 34 7.23 -9.21 2.47
N SER A 35 6.90 -8.02 2.97
CA SER A 35 7.37 -6.78 2.37
C SER A 35 8.76 -6.47 2.91
N THR A 36 9.75 -6.43 2.04
CA THR A 36 11.07 -5.89 2.39
C THR A 36 10.93 -4.38 2.55
N LEU A 37 10.96 -3.89 3.78
CA LEU A 37 10.97 -2.44 4.11
C LEU A 37 12.23 -1.72 3.56
N HIS A 38 13.13 -2.43 2.92
CA HIS A 38 14.35 -1.91 2.31
C HIS A 38 14.13 -1.68 0.82
N GLY A 39 13.85 -0.42 0.45
CA GLY A 39 13.77 0.03 -0.93
C GLY A 39 12.54 0.90 -1.21
N LEU A 40 12.62 1.65 -2.30
CA LEU A 40 11.54 2.49 -2.84
C LEU A 40 10.45 1.66 -3.54
N ASN A 41 10.30 0.38 -3.17
CA ASN A 41 9.33 -0.49 -3.80
C ASN A 41 7.92 0.02 -3.53
N SER A 42 7.18 0.26 -4.60
CA SER A 42 5.76 0.52 -4.49
C SER A 42 5.03 -0.78 -4.15
N PHE A 43 3.98 -0.69 -3.36
CA PHE A 43 3.11 -1.84 -3.08
C PHE A 43 2.68 -2.57 -4.38
N THR A 44 2.46 -1.83 -5.46
CA THR A 44 2.16 -2.40 -6.79
C THR A 44 3.29 -3.31 -7.28
N GLY A 45 4.53 -2.85 -7.22
CA GLY A 45 5.68 -3.65 -7.64
C GLY A 45 5.87 -4.91 -6.79
N GLU A 46 5.68 -4.81 -5.49
CA GLU A 46 5.78 -5.94 -4.56
C GLU A 46 4.74 -7.03 -4.87
N ILE A 47 3.47 -6.64 -5.04
CA ILE A 47 2.40 -7.61 -5.35
C ILE A 47 2.61 -8.22 -6.73
N MET A 48 2.94 -7.44 -7.75
CA MET A 48 3.16 -7.95 -9.10
C MET A 48 4.34 -8.92 -9.18
N SER A 49 5.38 -8.75 -8.35
CA SER A 49 6.51 -9.69 -8.28
C SER A 49 6.19 -10.99 -7.53
N SER A 50 5.07 -11.04 -6.80
CA SER A 50 4.69 -12.17 -5.94
C SER A 50 3.69 -13.14 -6.57
N ASN A 51 3.44 -13.05 -7.89
CA ASN A 51 2.41 -13.82 -8.61
C ASN A 51 0.99 -13.69 -8.00
N LEU A 52 0.72 -12.55 -7.35
CA LEU A 52 -0.60 -12.20 -6.83
C LEU A 52 -1.26 -11.18 -7.77
N THR A 53 -2.59 -11.22 -7.83
CA THR A 53 -3.34 -10.22 -8.59
C THR A 53 -3.56 -8.97 -7.75
N LEU A 54 -3.36 -7.80 -8.35
CA LEU A 54 -3.63 -6.53 -7.71
C LEU A 54 -4.67 -5.76 -8.52
N ARG A 55 -5.73 -5.34 -7.84
CA ARG A 55 -6.75 -4.44 -8.39
C ARG A 55 -6.95 -3.26 -7.43
N THR A 56 -7.10 -2.06 -7.99
CA THR A 56 -7.28 -0.83 -7.22
C THR A 56 -8.62 -0.19 -7.60
N LYS A 57 -9.48 0.05 -6.61
CA LYS A 57 -10.73 0.81 -6.80
C LYS A 57 -10.57 2.19 -6.20
N ILE A 58 -10.64 3.22 -7.04
CA ILE A 58 -10.65 4.61 -6.57
C ILE A 58 -12.06 4.94 -6.08
N LEU A 59 -12.16 5.35 -4.83
CA LEU A 59 -13.40 5.77 -4.18
C LEU A 59 -13.68 7.25 -4.40
N GLU A 60 -12.62 8.06 -4.29
CA GLU A 60 -12.70 9.51 -4.46
C GLU A 60 -11.40 10.05 -5.05
N PHE A 61 -11.50 11.05 -5.92
CA PHE A 61 -10.39 11.86 -6.40
C PHE A 61 -10.86 13.31 -6.51
N LYS A 62 -10.14 14.22 -5.87
CA LYS A 62 -10.47 15.65 -5.90
C LYS A 62 -9.25 16.52 -5.62
N GLN A 63 -9.31 17.77 -6.06
CA GLN A 63 -8.34 18.80 -5.70
C GLN A 63 -8.92 19.62 -4.53
N ILE A 64 -8.17 19.72 -3.45
CA ILE A 64 -8.59 20.40 -2.22
C ILE A 64 -7.48 21.25 -1.65
N ALA A 65 -7.82 22.23 -0.82
CA ALA A 65 -6.83 22.84 0.06
C ALA A 65 -6.22 21.76 0.98
N VAL A 66 -4.90 21.80 1.20
CA VAL A 66 -4.20 20.80 1.99
C VAL A 66 -4.82 20.67 3.39
N PRO A 67 -5.27 19.46 3.79
CA PRO A 67 -5.78 19.24 5.14
C PRO A 67 -4.62 19.23 6.15
N GLU A 68 -4.92 19.57 7.41
CA GLU A 68 -3.92 19.64 8.49
C GLU A 68 -3.12 18.33 8.62
N ALA A 69 -3.77 17.19 8.47
CA ALA A 69 -3.13 15.86 8.54
C ALA A 69 -2.02 15.64 7.50
N ALA A 70 -2.08 16.33 6.36
CA ALA A 70 -1.09 16.21 5.27
C ALA A 70 -0.15 17.41 5.19
N ARG A 71 -0.54 18.55 5.74
CA ARG A 71 0.14 19.83 5.59
C ARG A 71 1.58 19.80 6.11
N THR A 72 1.77 19.34 7.33
CA THR A 72 3.10 19.28 7.95
C THR A 72 4.03 18.32 7.22
N GLY A 73 3.55 17.10 6.89
CA GLY A 73 4.34 16.10 6.19
C GLY A 73 4.70 16.48 4.74
N LEU A 74 3.90 17.33 4.10
CA LEU A 74 4.15 17.84 2.75
C LEU A 74 4.82 19.23 2.74
N GLU A 75 5.13 19.79 3.92
CA GLU A 75 5.74 21.12 4.06
C GLU A 75 5.00 22.20 3.26
N LEU A 76 3.66 22.20 3.38
CA LEU A 76 2.79 23.12 2.66
C LEU A 76 2.26 24.22 3.59
N SER A 77 2.04 25.40 2.99
CA SER A 77 1.33 26.49 3.66
C SER A 77 -0.19 26.25 3.69
N PRO A 78 -0.92 26.82 4.64
CA PRO A 78 -2.38 26.80 4.60
C PRO A 78 -2.92 27.31 3.26
N GLY A 79 -3.89 26.59 2.68
CA GLY A 79 -4.51 26.96 1.41
C GLY A 79 -3.79 26.47 0.15
N GLU A 80 -2.55 25.96 0.24
CA GLU A 80 -1.94 25.30 -0.92
C GLU A 80 -2.77 24.09 -1.35
N MET A 81 -2.88 23.89 -2.67
CA MET A 81 -3.73 22.83 -3.23
C MET A 81 -3.01 21.50 -3.33
N VAL A 82 -3.72 20.43 -3.03
CA VAL A 82 -3.30 19.04 -3.24
C VAL A 82 -4.34 18.25 -4.02
N ALA A 83 -3.88 17.33 -4.85
CA ALA A 83 -4.73 16.23 -5.27
C ALA A 83 -4.88 15.26 -4.09
N MET A 84 -6.10 14.89 -3.77
CA MET A 84 -6.44 13.86 -2.79
C MET A 84 -7.10 12.70 -3.51
N MET A 85 -6.62 11.50 -3.25
CA MET A 85 -7.22 10.25 -3.72
C MET A 85 -7.47 9.31 -2.55
N GLU A 86 -8.69 8.80 -2.42
CA GLU A 86 -9.02 7.68 -1.54
C GLU A 86 -9.27 6.44 -2.40
N ARG A 87 -8.64 5.32 -2.05
CA ARG A 87 -8.73 4.08 -2.82
C ARG A 87 -8.64 2.83 -1.95
N ILE A 88 -9.26 1.74 -2.42
CA ILE A 88 -9.09 0.41 -1.86
C ILE A 88 -8.23 -0.41 -2.82
N ARG A 89 -7.28 -1.17 -2.27
CA ARG A 89 -6.45 -2.09 -3.04
C ARG A 89 -6.76 -3.52 -2.63
N TYR A 90 -7.08 -4.32 -3.64
CA TYR A 90 -7.45 -5.72 -3.50
C TYR A 90 -6.28 -6.58 -3.96
N VAL A 91 -5.92 -7.55 -3.13
CA VAL A 91 -4.97 -8.61 -3.48
C VAL A 91 -5.75 -9.91 -3.55
N ASP A 92 -5.71 -10.62 -4.70
CA ASP A 92 -6.54 -11.80 -4.97
C ASP A 92 -8.02 -11.58 -4.58
N GLU A 93 -8.57 -10.43 -5.01
CA GLU A 93 -9.94 -9.94 -4.74
C GLU A 93 -10.27 -9.70 -3.24
N GLN A 94 -9.31 -9.83 -2.34
CA GLN A 94 -9.49 -9.46 -0.93
C GLN A 94 -9.08 -8.00 -0.70
N PRO A 95 -9.91 -7.16 -0.05
CA PRO A 95 -9.54 -5.79 0.28
C PRO A 95 -8.44 -5.81 1.34
N MET A 96 -7.24 -5.35 0.99
CA MET A 96 -6.06 -5.40 1.85
C MET A 96 -5.61 -4.04 2.35
N VAL A 97 -5.79 -2.99 1.53
CA VAL A 97 -5.33 -1.64 1.87
C VAL A 97 -6.41 -0.63 1.54
N LEU A 98 -6.75 0.21 2.50
CA LEU A 98 -7.45 1.48 2.28
C LEU A 98 -6.41 2.59 2.38
N GLU A 99 -6.33 3.44 1.36
CA GLU A 99 -5.29 4.46 1.28
C GLU A 99 -5.91 5.83 0.98
N LYS A 100 -5.46 6.84 1.72
CA LYS A 100 -5.60 8.26 1.36
C LYS A 100 -4.26 8.79 0.92
N TRP A 101 -4.20 9.24 -0.31
CA TRP A 101 -2.99 9.77 -0.92
C TRP A 101 -3.15 11.26 -1.22
N TYR A 102 -2.08 12.03 -0.97
CA TYR A 102 -2.04 13.48 -1.19
C TYR A 102 -0.79 13.84 -1.99
N ALA A 103 -0.93 14.68 -3.02
CA ALA A 103 0.17 15.19 -3.84
C ALA A 103 0.02 16.69 -4.05
N PRO A 104 1.06 17.51 -3.80
CA PRO A 104 0.99 18.96 -4.00
C PRO A 104 0.80 19.33 -5.47
N MET A 105 -0.26 20.06 -5.80
CA MET A 105 -0.57 20.45 -7.17
C MET A 105 0.53 21.32 -7.83
N LYS A 106 1.34 22.00 -7.03
CA LYS A 106 2.50 22.76 -7.55
C LYS A 106 3.54 21.89 -8.27
N TYR A 107 3.59 20.58 -7.99
CA TYR A 107 4.48 19.63 -8.67
C TYR A 107 3.77 18.80 -9.73
N PHE A 108 2.43 18.74 -9.69
CA PHE A 108 1.61 17.85 -10.52
C PHE A 108 0.47 18.63 -11.20
N ALA A 109 0.83 19.70 -11.92
CA ALA A 109 -0.14 20.49 -12.67
C ALA A 109 -0.85 19.61 -13.72
N GLY A 110 -2.17 19.61 -13.73
CA GLY A 110 -2.95 18.78 -14.64
C GLY A 110 -3.10 17.31 -14.20
N LEU A 111 -2.75 16.96 -12.97
CA LEU A 111 -2.99 15.61 -12.44
C LEU A 111 -4.49 15.36 -12.30
N GLU A 112 -4.97 14.32 -12.99
CA GLU A 112 -6.38 13.95 -13.06
C GLU A 112 -6.60 12.47 -12.73
N ARG A 113 -7.85 12.13 -12.41
CA ARG A 113 -8.25 10.78 -12.01
C ARG A 113 -8.01 9.72 -13.09
N ASP A 114 -8.22 10.06 -14.35
CA ASP A 114 -8.14 9.14 -15.49
C ASP A 114 -6.71 8.66 -15.80
N MET A 115 -5.69 9.35 -15.25
CA MET A 115 -4.30 8.90 -15.27
C MET A 115 -4.07 7.64 -14.43
N PHE A 116 -5.01 7.29 -13.54
CA PHE A 116 -4.95 6.11 -12.68
C PHE A 116 -5.93 5.05 -13.16
N GLN A 117 -5.44 3.82 -13.31
CA GLN A 117 -6.24 2.68 -13.73
C GLN A 117 -6.49 1.72 -12.57
N GLU A 118 -7.48 0.84 -12.71
CA GLU A 118 -7.78 -0.18 -11.69
C GLU A 118 -6.79 -1.34 -11.70
N THR A 119 -6.14 -1.58 -12.83
CA THR A 119 -5.18 -2.67 -13.05
C THR A 119 -3.94 -2.15 -13.80
N GLY A 120 -2.91 -2.97 -13.93
CA GLY A 120 -1.68 -2.58 -14.63
C GLY A 120 -0.76 -1.68 -13.81
N LEU A 121 0.21 -1.06 -14.45
CA LEU A 121 1.20 -0.21 -13.80
C LEU A 121 0.61 1.13 -13.35
N GLU A 122 -0.38 1.64 -14.08
CA GLU A 122 -1.05 2.92 -13.83
C GLU A 122 -1.86 2.94 -12.52
N GLN A 123 -2.05 1.80 -11.84
CA GLN A 123 -2.56 1.79 -10.47
C GLN A 123 -1.51 2.23 -9.43
N SER A 124 -0.22 2.33 -9.82
CA SER A 124 0.85 2.86 -8.97
C SER A 124 0.95 4.38 -9.07
N THR A 125 0.81 5.07 -7.94
CA THR A 125 1.03 6.52 -7.87
C THR A 125 2.46 6.88 -8.28
N TYR A 126 3.46 6.09 -7.89
CA TYR A 126 4.85 6.31 -8.28
C TYR A 126 5.05 6.18 -9.79
N TYR A 127 4.44 5.18 -10.42
CA TYR A 127 4.52 5.01 -11.86
C TYR A 127 3.93 6.22 -12.61
N VAL A 128 2.73 6.67 -12.18
CA VAL A 128 2.08 7.86 -12.76
C VAL A 128 2.93 9.11 -12.55
N MET A 129 3.47 9.32 -11.34
CA MET A 129 4.33 10.47 -11.04
C MET A 129 5.59 10.50 -11.92
N VAL A 130 6.24 9.36 -12.13
CA VAL A 130 7.42 9.27 -13.02
C VAL A 130 7.01 9.44 -14.48
N LYS A 131 6.02 8.68 -14.94
CA LYS A 131 5.66 8.61 -16.37
C LYS A 131 5.04 9.90 -16.90
N GLN A 132 4.15 10.53 -16.12
CA GLN A 132 3.40 11.70 -16.57
C GLN A 132 4.09 13.03 -16.21
N PHE A 133 4.85 13.06 -15.12
CA PHE A 133 5.42 14.30 -14.59
C PHE A 133 6.95 14.28 -14.47
N GLY A 134 7.62 13.17 -14.83
CA GLY A 134 9.07 13.03 -14.68
C GLY A 134 9.57 13.07 -13.23
N MET A 135 8.64 12.92 -12.26
CA MET A 135 8.93 13.05 -10.84
C MET A 135 9.52 11.76 -10.29
N THR A 136 10.83 11.72 -10.09
CA THR A 136 11.53 10.56 -9.52
C THR A 136 11.51 10.63 -7.99
N ILE A 137 11.06 9.56 -7.36
CA ILE A 137 11.12 9.37 -5.91
C ILE A 137 12.49 8.76 -5.56
N THR A 138 13.23 9.39 -4.67
CA THR A 138 14.57 8.94 -4.27
C THR A 138 14.63 8.45 -2.83
N ARG A 139 13.67 8.84 -1.99
CA ARG A 139 13.59 8.48 -0.58
C ARG A 139 12.12 8.42 -0.14
N ALA A 140 11.83 7.52 0.79
CA ALA A 140 10.55 7.48 1.51
C ALA A 140 10.79 7.26 3.00
N GLU A 141 9.93 7.84 3.82
CA GLU A 141 9.90 7.68 5.27
C GLU A 141 8.56 7.09 5.68
N ASP A 142 8.61 6.05 6.50
CA ASP A 142 7.43 5.36 7.00
C ASP A 142 7.30 5.50 8.51
N ILE A 143 6.10 5.83 8.96
CA ILE A 143 5.67 5.65 10.35
C ILE A 143 4.59 4.57 10.32
N ILE A 144 4.79 3.50 11.09
CA ILE A 144 3.84 2.37 11.18
C ILE A 144 3.45 2.19 12.63
N ILE A 145 2.16 2.24 12.92
CA ILE A 145 1.62 2.04 14.28
C ILE A 145 0.44 1.06 14.25
N PRO A 146 0.28 0.21 15.26
CA PRO A 146 -0.93 -0.59 15.40
C PRO A 146 -2.07 0.29 15.91
N VAL A 147 -3.25 0.15 15.26
CA VAL A 147 -4.48 0.85 15.67
C VAL A 147 -5.68 -0.09 15.60
N ALA A 148 -6.74 0.22 16.34
CA ALA A 148 -8.05 -0.40 16.15
C ALA A 148 -8.73 0.28 14.98
N ILE A 149 -9.19 -0.48 13.98
CA ILE A 149 -9.85 0.08 12.80
C ILE A 149 -11.22 0.68 13.17
N GLU A 150 -11.48 1.86 12.61
CA GLU A 150 -12.75 2.56 12.79
C GLU A 150 -13.87 1.92 11.95
N PRO A 151 -15.17 2.11 12.33
CA PRO A 151 -16.31 1.42 11.70
C PRO A 151 -16.40 1.63 10.18
N ARG A 152 -16.09 2.83 9.67
CA ARG A 152 -16.14 3.15 8.23
C ARG A 152 -15.09 2.36 7.45
N GLU A 153 -13.85 2.40 7.92
CA GLU A 153 -12.71 1.71 7.31
C GLU A 153 -12.87 0.19 7.40
N ALA A 154 -13.37 -0.31 8.55
CA ALA A 154 -13.67 -1.72 8.78
C ALA A 154 -14.67 -2.26 7.74
N LYS A 155 -15.73 -1.51 7.45
CA LYS A 155 -16.71 -1.87 6.40
C LYS A 155 -16.07 -1.91 5.02
N LEU A 156 -15.19 -0.97 4.70
CA LEU A 156 -14.49 -0.90 3.40
C LEU A 156 -13.50 -2.05 3.22
N LEU A 157 -12.83 -2.47 4.29
CA LEU A 157 -11.87 -3.57 4.28
C LEU A 157 -12.50 -4.94 4.60
N ASN A 158 -13.84 -4.99 4.79
CA ASN A 158 -14.59 -6.21 5.09
C ASN A 158 -14.07 -6.96 6.33
N VAL A 159 -13.78 -6.21 7.40
CA VAL A 159 -13.36 -6.73 8.70
C VAL A 159 -14.28 -6.23 9.82
N ALA A 160 -14.18 -6.81 11.00
CA ALA A 160 -14.94 -6.33 12.16
C ALA A 160 -14.39 -4.97 12.65
N SER A 161 -15.28 -4.08 13.11
CA SER A 161 -14.86 -2.84 13.78
C SER A 161 -13.99 -3.15 15.00
N GLY A 162 -12.94 -2.37 15.21
CA GLY A 162 -11.98 -2.59 16.29
C GLY A 162 -10.92 -3.66 15.99
N THR A 163 -10.95 -4.32 14.82
CA THR A 163 -9.87 -5.23 14.40
C THR A 163 -8.53 -4.50 14.44
N PRO A 164 -7.47 -5.06 15.03
CA PRO A 164 -6.13 -4.48 14.96
C PRO A 164 -5.61 -4.45 13.52
N VAL A 165 -5.19 -3.28 13.08
CA VAL A 165 -4.59 -3.06 11.75
C VAL A 165 -3.32 -2.23 11.88
N LEU A 166 -2.51 -2.19 10.83
CA LEU A 166 -1.35 -1.30 10.75
C LEU A 166 -1.74 -0.03 10.02
N LEU A 167 -1.65 1.09 10.72
CA LEU A 167 -1.74 2.41 10.12
C LEU A 167 -0.34 2.83 9.71
N ARG A 168 -0.15 3.02 8.40
CA ARG A 168 1.13 3.46 7.82
C ARG A 168 0.98 4.86 7.26
N THR A 169 1.84 5.76 7.69
CA THR A 169 2.01 7.08 7.08
C THR A 169 3.33 7.09 6.33
N ARG A 170 3.28 7.27 5.01
CA ARG A 170 4.46 7.35 4.15
C ARG A 170 4.59 8.73 3.54
N ILE A 171 5.76 9.35 3.70
CA ILE A 171 6.15 10.55 2.99
C ILE A 171 7.24 10.19 1.99
N SER A 172 7.08 10.62 0.74
CA SER A 172 8.05 10.34 -0.32
C SER A 172 8.68 11.64 -0.83
N PHE A 173 9.97 11.58 -1.09
CA PHE A 173 10.79 12.72 -1.42
C PHE A 173 11.43 12.57 -2.81
N ASN A 174 11.55 13.68 -3.52
CA ASN A 174 12.27 13.75 -4.78
C ASN A 174 13.79 13.90 -4.59
N ALA A 175 14.53 14.05 -5.69
CA ALA A 175 15.99 14.17 -5.67
C ALA A 175 16.49 15.43 -4.94
N GLU A 176 15.69 16.50 -4.90
CA GLU A 176 15.97 17.73 -4.15
C GLU A 176 15.61 17.64 -2.67
N GLY A 177 15.19 16.47 -2.20
CA GLY A 177 14.78 16.24 -0.82
C GLY A 177 13.43 16.86 -0.44
N ARG A 178 12.62 17.30 -1.42
CA ARG A 178 11.30 17.89 -1.16
C ARG A 178 10.23 16.80 -1.05
N PRO A 179 9.30 16.89 -0.08
CA PRO A 179 8.19 15.96 0.01
C PRO A 179 7.23 16.18 -1.16
N VAL A 180 6.98 15.11 -1.92
CA VAL A 180 6.16 15.17 -3.15
C VAL A 180 4.88 14.35 -3.06
N ASN A 181 4.76 13.45 -2.12
CA ASN A 181 3.49 12.84 -1.75
C ASN A 181 3.47 12.36 -0.30
N LEU A 182 2.26 12.23 0.22
CA LEU A 182 1.97 11.60 1.50
C LEU A 182 0.84 10.59 1.30
N ALA A 183 1.01 9.37 1.82
CA ALA A 183 0.01 8.32 1.83
C ALA A 183 -0.24 7.83 3.26
N ILE A 184 -1.51 7.67 3.61
CA ILE A 184 -1.97 7.17 4.91
C ILE A 184 -2.81 5.92 4.65
#